data_81718b7ddf649f1204f37783ecb22325
#
_entry.id   81718b7ddf649f1204f37783ecb22325
#
_cell.length_a   1.000
_cell.length_b   1.000
_cell.length_c   1.000
_cell.angle_alpha   90.00
_cell.angle_beta   90.00
_cell.angle_gamma   90.00
#
_symmetry.space_group_name_H-M   'P 1'
#
loop_
_entity.id
_entity.type
_entity.pdbx_description
1 polymer ?
#
loop_
_entity_poly.entity_id
_entity_poly.type
_entity_poly.pdbx_seq_one_letter_code
_entity_poly.pdbx_strand_id
1 'polypeptide(L)'
;KLLVKDDGIIAGIEFAKQVFTYVDPQIKIEQLIKDGDPVSYGDIAFYVEGASQSILKAERLVLNAMQRMSAIATKTNTFVKLLEGTKTQILDTRKTTPGIRALEKWAVKIGGGTNHRFALYDMVMLKDNHIDFAGGITKAIDKTKSYLKENNLDLKIIVEARDLDEIKTILKSDGVYRILIDNFNYEDTKT
;
A
#
# COMPACT_ATOMS: atom_id res chain seq x y z
N LYS A 1 -8.34 -28.15 -2.62
CA LYS A 1 -8.93 -27.03 -1.87
C LYS A 1 -7.85 -26.19 -1.19
N LEU A 2 -8.08 -24.88 -1.07
CA LEU A 2 -7.28 -24.02 -0.22
C LEU A 2 -7.95 -23.91 1.14
N LEU A 3 -7.24 -24.37 2.17
CA LEU A 3 -7.70 -24.41 3.56
C LEU A 3 -7.00 -23.31 4.36
N VAL A 4 -7.79 -22.49 5.06
CA VAL A 4 -7.31 -21.44 5.96
C VAL A 4 -6.73 -22.08 7.23
N LYS A 5 -5.57 -21.59 7.69
CA LYS A 5 -4.84 -22.13 8.83
C LYS A 5 -4.72 -21.19 10.03
N ASP A 6 -5.30 -19.98 9.91
CA ASP A 6 -5.27 -18.97 10.97
C ASP A 6 -6.43 -17.99 10.79
N ASP A 7 -6.81 -17.28 11.83
CA ASP A 7 -7.85 -16.25 11.78
C ASP A 7 -7.29 -14.94 11.19
N GLY A 8 -8.12 -14.21 10.45
CA GLY A 8 -7.68 -12.91 9.91
C GLY A 8 -8.52 -12.40 8.75
N ILE A 9 -7.90 -11.58 7.93
CA ILE A 9 -8.46 -11.08 6.66
C ILE A 9 -7.75 -11.78 5.51
N ILE A 10 -8.51 -12.50 4.69
CA ILE A 10 -7.94 -13.19 3.54
C ILE A 10 -7.62 -12.20 2.42
N ALA A 11 -6.48 -12.39 1.76
CA ALA A 11 -6.09 -11.58 0.61
C ALA A 11 -5.25 -12.37 -0.40
N GLY A 12 -5.44 -12.07 -1.68
CA GLY A 12 -4.71 -12.66 -2.79
C GLY A 12 -5.49 -13.75 -3.55
N ILE A 13 -6.80 -13.88 -3.35
CA ILE A 13 -7.64 -14.82 -4.10
C ILE A 13 -7.66 -14.44 -5.58
N GLU A 14 -7.84 -13.16 -5.91
CA GLU A 14 -7.82 -12.71 -7.30
C GLU A 14 -6.42 -12.90 -7.93
N PHE A 15 -5.35 -12.70 -7.17
CA PHE A 15 -4.00 -13.04 -7.63
C PHE A 15 -3.85 -14.55 -7.89
N ALA A 16 -4.35 -15.39 -6.99
CA ALA A 16 -4.32 -16.85 -7.15
C ALA A 16 -5.01 -17.30 -8.44
N LYS A 17 -6.20 -16.75 -8.74
CA LYS A 17 -6.92 -17.01 -10.00
C LYS A 17 -6.07 -16.66 -11.22
N GLN A 18 -5.45 -15.48 -11.21
CA GLN A 18 -4.58 -15.06 -12.32
C GLN A 18 -3.41 -16.03 -12.53
N VAL A 19 -2.76 -16.46 -11.44
CA VAL A 19 -1.63 -17.41 -11.52
C VAL A 19 -2.09 -18.76 -12.05
N PHE A 20 -3.19 -19.31 -11.55
CA PHE A 20 -3.71 -20.59 -12.03
C PHE A 20 -4.11 -20.53 -13.51
N THR A 21 -4.84 -19.49 -13.90
CA THR A 21 -5.25 -19.27 -15.31
C THR A 21 -4.03 -19.10 -16.23
N TYR A 22 -3.00 -18.39 -15.77
CA TYR A 22 -1.76 -18.21 -16.54
C TYR A 22 -1.00 -19.53 -16.75
N VAL A 23 -0.97 -20.39 -15.72
CA VAL A 23 -0.29 -21.69 -15.79
C VAL A 23 -1.06 -22.67 -16.67
N ASP A 24 -2.39 -22.69 -16.55
CA ASP A 24 -3.27 -23.58 -17.32
C ASP A 24 -4.69 -22.99 -17.39
N PRO A 25 -5.10 -22.48 -18.57
CA PRO A 25 -6.44 -21.91 -18.75
C PRO A 25 -7.61 -22.89 -18.55
N GLN A 26 -7.34 -24.20 -18.47
CA GLN A 26 -8.35 -25.23 -18.22
C GLN A 26 -8.63 -25.46 -16.73
N ILE A 27 -7.81 -24.89 -15.85
CA ILE A 27 -8.05 -24.95 -14.39
C ILE A 27 -9.35 -24.24 -14.04
N LYS A 28 -10.20 -24.93 -13.29
CA LYS A 28 -11.43 -24.39 -12.75
C LYS A 28 -11.24 -24.01 -11.29
N ILE A 29 -11.75 -22.86 -10.90
CA ILE A 29 -11.71 -22.36 -9.53
C ILE A 29 -13.13 -22.08 -9.08
N GLU A 30 -13.57 -22.76 -8.03
CA GLU A 30 -14.80 -22.48 -7.33
C GLU A 30 -14.47 -21.66 -6.09
N GLN A 31 -14.72 -20.36 -6.17
CA GLN A 31 -14.46 -19.42 -5.08
C GLN A 31 -15.59 -19.41 -4.08
N LEU A 32 -15.28 -19.56 -2.78
CA LEU A 32 -16.24 -19.51 -1.68
C LEU A 32 -16.12 -18.24 -0.84
N ILE A 33 -14.92 -17.67 -0.73
CA ILE A 33 -14.62 -16.49 0.09
C ILE A 33 -13.98 -15.42 -0.82
N LYS A 34 -14.13 -14.13 -0.52
CA LYS A 34 -13.59 -13.01 -1.29
C LYS A 34 -12.41 -12.36 -0.60
N ASP A 35 -11.56 -11.68 -1.37
CA ASP A 35 -10.53 -10.81 -0.81
C ASP A 35 -11.16 -9.75 0.11
N GLY A 36 -10.65 -9.66 1.34
CA GLY A 36 -11.15 -8.73 2.36
C GLY A 36 -12.14 -9.33 3.35
N ASP A 37 -12.63 -10.54 3.09
CA ASP A 37 -13.52 -11.21 4.04
C ASP A 37 -12.73 -11.67 5.29
N PRO A 38 -13.34 -11.61 6.48
CA PRO A 38 -12.80 -12.25 7.67
C PRO A 38 -12.87 -13.77 7.51
N VAL A 39 -11.83 -14.44 7.97
CA VAL A 39 -11.72 -15.92 7.91
C VAL A 39 -11.25 -16.47 9.23
N SER A 40 -11.62 -17.74 9.49
CA SER A 40 -11.22 -18.50 10.65
C SER A 40 -10.51 -19.80 10.26
N TYR A 41 -9.78 -20.35 11.23
CA TYR A 41 -9.12 -21.64 11.06
C TYR A 41 -10.11 -22.72 10.58
N GLY A 42 -9.78 -23.39 9.48
CA GLY A 42 -10.58 -24.45 8.90
C GLY A 42 -11.48 -24.02 7.75
N ASP A 43 -11.65 -22.73 7.50
CA ASP A 43 -12.42 -22.24 6.36
C ASP A 43 -11.79 -22.67 5.03
N ILE A 44 -12.63 -22.84 4.02
CA ILE A 44 -12.19 -23.18 2.65
C ILE A 44 -12.39 -21.93 1.79
N ALA A 45 -11.27 -21.37 1.32
CA ALA A 45 -11.31 -20.15 0.49
C ALA A 45 -11.81 -20.45 -0.93
N PHE A 46 -11.33 -21.55 -1.52
CA PHE A 46 -11.75 -22.01 -2.84
C PHE A 46 -11.39 -23.49 -3.09
N TYR A 47 -12.06 -24.07 -4.07
CA TYR A 47 -11.63 -25.33 -4.69
C TYR A 47 -10.91 -25.06 -6.00
N VAL A 48 -9.96 -25.91 -6.34
CA VAL A 48 -9.25 -25.89 -7.62
C VAL A 48 -9.31 -27.28 -8.24
N GLU A 49 -9.71 -27.36 -9.51
CA GLU A 49 -9.83 -28.58 -10.30
C GLU A 49 -9.08 -28.41 -11.62
N GLY A 50 -8.26 -29.39 -12.00
CA GLY A 50 -7.48 -29.40 -13.23
C GLY A 50 -6.37 -30.42 -13.21
N ALA A 51 -5.47 -30.37 -14.18
CA ALA A 51 -4.33 -31.27 -14.25
C ALA A 51 -3.43 -31.12 -13.01
N SER A 52 -3.10 -32.24 -12.36
CA SER A 52 -2.28 -32.24 -11.13
C SER A 52 -0.94 -31.52 -11.32
N GLN A 53 -0.29 -31.71 -12.48
CA GLN A 53 0.97 -31.00 -12.79
C GLN A 53 0.81 -29.48 -12.82
N SER A 54 -0.26 -28.97 -13.42
CA SER A 54 -0.55 -27.54 -13.51
C SER A 54 -0.83 -26.96 -12.12
N ILE A 55 -1.63 -27.66 -11.31
CA ILE A 55 -1.92 -27.25 -9.92
C ILE A 55 -0.63 -27.20 -9.10
N LEU A 56 0.19 -28.25 -9.12
CA LEU A 56 1.45 -28.31 -8.36
C LEU A 56 2.46 -27.24 -8.82
N LYS A 57 2.48 -26.91 -10.11
CA LYS A 57 3.34 -25.84 -10.65
C LYS A 57 2.98 -24.46 -10.12
N ALA A 58 1.70 -24.17 -9.96
CA ALA A 58 1.20 -22.88 -9.47
C ALA A 58 1.18 -22.78 -7.94
N GLU A 59 0.97 -23.88 -7.24
CA GLU A 59 0.64 -23.98 -5.82
C GLU A 59 1.55 -23.13 -4.94
N ARG A 60 2.87 -23.30 -5.05
CA ARG A 60 3.81 -22.64 -4.13
C ARG A 60 3.78 -21.12 -4.27
N LEU A 61 3.70 -20.61 -5.50
CA LEU A 61 3.59 -19.17 -5.74
C LEU A 61 2.28 -18.62 -5.17
N VAL A 62 1.17 -19.30 -5.41
CA VAL A 62 -0.15 -18.94 -4.89
C VAL A 62 -0.15 -18.89 -3.36
N LEU A 63 0.30 -19.97 -2.70
CA LEU A 63 0.31 -20.05 -1.24
C LEU A 63 1.22 -18.99 -0.62
N ASN A 64 2.42 -18.78 -1.14
CA ASN A 64 3.33 -17.77 -0.61
C ASN A 64 2.77 -16.35 -0.75
N ALA A 65 2.19 -16.03 -1.91
CA ALA A 65 1.60 -14.72 -2.14
C ALA A 65 0.38 -14.49 -1.23
N MET A 66 -0.56 -15.43 -1.19
CA MET A 66 -1.76 -15.31 -0.37
C MET A 66 -1.44 -15.23 1.13
N GLN A 67 -0.50 -16.02 1.62
CA GLN A 67 -0.04 -15.97 3.01
C GLN A 67 0.53 -14.58 3.34
N ARG A 68 1.40 -14.05 2.48
CA ARG A 68 1.99 -12.71 2.67
C ARG A 68 0.93 -11.62 2.62
N MET A 69 0.06 -11.65 1.62
CA MET A 69 -1.01 -10.65 1.45
C MET A 69 -2.00 -10.70 2.60
N SER A 70 -2.43 -11.88 3.03
CA SER A 70 -3.37 -12.03 4.16
C SER A 70 -2.77 -11.54 5.47
N ALA A 71 -1.49 -11.79 5.74
CA ALA A 71 -0.81 -11.26 6.92
C ALA A 71 -0.78 -9.73 6.92
N ILE A 72 -0.50 -9.10 5.77
CA ILE A 72 -0.52 -7.63 5.63
C ILE A 72 -1.95 -7.08 5.79
N ALA A 73 -2.94 -7.69 5.11
CA ALA A 73 -4.33 -7.27 5.21
C ALA A 73 -4.87 -7.37 6.63
N THR A 74 -4.59 -8.48 7.33
CA THR A 74 -4.96 -8.69 8.73
C THR A 74 -4.35 -7.64 9.64
N LYS A 75 -3.03 -7.39 9.51
CA LYS A 75 -2.35 -6.36 10.31
C LYS A 75 -2.87 -4.97 10.02
N THR A 76 -3.11 -4.63 8.76
CA THR A 76 -3.72 -3.35 8.36
C THR A 76 -5.10 -3.19 8.98
N ASN A 77 -5.94 -4.21 8.91
CA ASN A 77 -7.30 -4.20 9.46
C ASN A 77 -7.31 -3.99 10.98
N THR A 78 -6.33 -4.54 11.70
CA THR A 78 -6.16 -4.28 13.14
C THR A 78 -6.02 -2.78 13.43
N PHE A 79 -5.20 -2.06 12.65
CA PHE A 79 -5.04 -0.61 12.82
C PHE A 79 -6.27 0.17 12.34
N VAL A 80 -6.87 -0.24 11.23
CA VAL A 80 -8.09 0.41 10.71
C VAL A 80 -9.20 0.38 11.74
N LYS A 81 -9.42 -0.76 12.40
CA LYS A 81 -10.42 -0.89 13.47
C LYS A 81 -10.17 0.04 14.66
N LEU A 82 -8.92 0.31 15.02
CA LEU A 82 -8.59 1.26 16.09
C LEU A 82 -8.93 2.71 15.74
N LEU A 83 -9.10 3.01 14.45
CA LEU A 83 -9.40 4.36 13.96
C LEU A 83 -10.88 4.55 13.62
N GLU A 84 -11.72 3.54 13.86
CA GLU A 84 -13.16 3.65 13.63
C GLU A 84 -13.76 4.85 14.38
N GLY A 85 -14.64 5.59 13.71
CA GLY A 85 -15.22 6.83 14.23
C GLY A 85 -14.36 8.07 14.10
N THR A 86 -13.13 7.95 13.59
CA THR A 86 -12.24 9.08 13.27
C THR A 86 -12.16 9.35 11.76
N LYS A 87 -11.57 10.48 11.37
CA LYS A 87 -11.25 10.78 9.96
C LYS A 87 -9.86 10.28 9.55
N THR A 88 -9.14 9.66 10.47
CA THR A 88 -7.75 9.20 10.25
C THR A 88 -7.74 7.93 9.41
N GLN A 89 -6.78 7.84 8.49
CA GLN A 89 -6.58 6.68 7.63
C GLN A 89 -5.17 6.12 7.77
N ILE A 90 -5.04 4.80 7.66
CA ILE A 90 -3.74 4.13 7.58
C ILE A 90 -3.23 4.22 6.15
N LEU A 91 -2.01 4.73 5.98
CA LEU A 91 -1.31 4.77 4.71
C LEU A 91 -0.15 3.76 4.69
N ASP A 92 0.06 3.15 3.54
CA ASP A 92 1.26 2.35 3.29
C ASP A 92 2.48 3.24 2.95
N THR A 93 3.60 2.62 2.69
CA THR A 93 4.84 3.28 2.27
C THR A 93 5.46 2.60 1.05
N ARG A 94 6.60 3.14 0.58
CA ARG A 94 7.46 2.48 -0.42
C ARG A 94 8.47 1.49 0.19
N LYS A 95 8.48 1.33 1.50
CA LYS A 95 9.35 0.39 2.23
C LYS A 95 8.77 -1.02 2.14
N THR A 96 8.71 -1.57 0.94
CA THR A 96 8.14 -2.88 0.61
C THR A 96 9.23 -3.89 0.29
N THR A 97 8.88 -5.16 0.33
CA THR A 97 9.76 -6.24 -0.14
C THR A 97 10.09 -6.02 -1.62
N PRO A 98 11.37 -6.10 -2.03
CA PRO A 98 11.75 -5.97 -3.44
C PRO A 98 10.97 -6.92 -4.35
N GLY A 99 10.52 -6.42 -5.49
CA GLY A 99 9.82 -7.19 -6.52
C GLY A 99 8.33 -7.40 -6.29
N ILE A 100 7.80 -7.29 -5.07
CA ILE A 100 6.38 -7.60 -4.77
C ILE A 100 5.57 -6.41 -4.23
N ARG A 101 6.03 -5.18 -4.48
CA ARG A 101 5.32 -3.96 -4.01
C ARG A 101 3.85 -3.91 -4.39
N ALA A 102 3.52 -4.34 -5.61
CA ALA A 102 2.14 -4.34 -6.08
C ALA A 102 1.24 -5.20 -5.19
N LEU A 103 1.69 -6.40 -4.83
CA LEU A 103 0.94 -7.32 -3.98
C LEU A 103 0.82 -6.79 -2.53
N GLU A 104 1.91 -6.24 -1.98
CA GLU A 104 1.89 -5.72 -0.61
C GLU A 104 1.01 -4.48 -0.47
N LYS A 105 1.06 -3.54 -1.44
CA LYS A 105 0.17 -2.37 -1.45
C LYS A 105 -1.29 -2.74 -1.72
N TRP A 106 -1.53 -3.74 -2.56
CA TRP A 106 -2.87 -4.28 -2.78
C TRP A 106 -3.43 -4.90 -1.50
N ALA A 107 -2.62 -5.66 -0.76
CA ALA A 107 -3.00 -6.24 0.52
C ALA A 107 -3.35 -5.17 1.58
N VAL A 108 -2.62 -4.04 1.64
CA VAL A 108 -2.99 -2.90 2.50
C VAL A 108 -4.38 -2.39 2.15
N LYS A 109 -4.69 -2.22 0.87
CA LYS A 109 -6.02 -1.78 0.43
C LYS A 109 -7.11 -2.78 0.79
N ILE A 110 -6.86 -4.08 0.61
CA ILE A 110 -7.79 -5.16 1.01
C ILE A 110 -8.07 -5.12 2.52
N GLY A 111 -7.05 -4.85 3.34
CA GLY A 111 -7.19 -4.71 4.79
C GLY A 111 -7.89 -3.43 5.26
N GLY A 112 -8.35 -2.56 4.33
CA GLY A 112 -9.05 -1.30 4.65
C GLY A 112 -8.15 -0.08 4.74
N GLY A 113 -6.85 -0.21 4.51
CA GLY A 113 -5.92 0.91 4.45
C GLY A 113 -5.96 1.66 3.10
N THR A 114 -5.22 2.72 3.00
CA THR A 114 -5.11 3.57 1.81
C THR A 114 -3.68 3.54 1.27
N ASN A 115 -3.53 3.51 -0.05
CA ASN A 115 -2.23 3.53 -0.67
C ASN A 115 -1.67 4.96 -0.73
N HIS A 116 -0.45 5.13 -0.28
CA HIS A 116 0.40 6.26 -0.60
C HIS A 116 1.03 6.07 -1.99
N ARG A 117 1.87 7.01 -2.46
CA ARG A 117 2.53 6.91 -3.77
C ARG A 117 3.11 5.52 -4.00
N PHE A 118 2.95 5.03 -5.22
CA PHE A 118 3.44 3.71 -5.61
C PHE A 118 4.96 3.73 -5.88
N ALA A 119 5.43 4.78 -6.56
CA ALA A 119 6.83 4.88 -6.95
C ALA A 119 7.35 6.33 -6.87
N LEU A 120 8.20 6.75 -7.83
CA LEU A 120 8.72 8.11 -7.94
C LEU A 120 8.01 8.91 -9.03
N TYR A 121 7.19 8.26 -9.84
CA TYR A 121 6.55 8.85 -11.00
C TYR A 121 5.08 9.28 -10.77
N ASP A 122 4.47 8.87 -9.67
CA ASP A 122 3.05 9.13 -9.39
C ASP A 122 2.81 10.23 -8.34
N MET A 123 3.81 10.61 -7.58
CA MET A 123 3.81 11.78 -6.70
C MET A 123 5.24 12.22 -6.39
N VAL A 124 5.46 13.54 -6.31
CA VAL A 124 6.70 14.10 -5.81
C VAL A 124 6.69 14.11 -4.29
N MET A 125 7.81 13.76 -3.67
CA MET A 125 8.03 13.92 -2.23
C MET A 125 9.35 14.64 -1.99
N LEU A 126 9.26 15.83 -1.43
CA LEU A 126 10.41 16.60 -0.99
C LEU A 126 10.78 16.17 0.43
N LYS A 127 11.98 15.70 0.60
CA LYS A 127 12.56 15.23 1.86
C LYS A 127 13.65 16.21 2.32
N ASP A 128 14.12 16.01 3.54
CA ASP A 128 15.20 16.77 4.17
C ASP A 128 16.36 17.09 3.20
N ASN A 129 16.97 16.06 2.61
CA ASN A 129 18.05 16.21 1.65
C ASN A 129 17.68 17.07 0.42
N HIS A 130 16.46 16.91 -0.10
CA HIS A 130 16.00 17.71 -1.24
C HIS A 130 15.84 19.18 -0.87
N ILE A 131 15.34 19.44 0.34
CA ILE A 131 15.14 20.78 0.90
C ILE A 131 16.48 21.46 1.14
N ASP A 132 17.42 20.75 1.76
CA ASP A 132 18.76 21.26 2.09
C ASP A 132 19.55 21.58 0.81
N PHE A 133 19.57 20.67 -0.18
CA PHE A 133 20.24 20.90 -1.48
C PHE A 133 19.58 22.00 -2.32
N ALA A 134 18.30 22.25 -2.15
CA ALA A 134 17.61 23.35 -2.84
C ALA A 134 17.91 24.71 -2.20
N GLY A 135 18.38 24.73 -0.96
CA GLY A 135 18.61 25.93 -0.16
C GLY A 135 17.34 26.43 0.57
N GLY A 136 16.48 25.48 1.01
CA GLY A 136 15.32 25.72 1.82
C GLY A 136 13.99 25.28 1.18
N ILE A 137 12.96 25.19 2.01
CA ILE A 137 11.63 24.64 1.67
C ILE A 137 11.00 25.38 0.49
N THR A 138 10.88 26.70 0.56
CA THR A 138 10.25 27.50 -0.49
C THR A 138 10.95 27.28 -1.84
N LYS A 139 12.29 27.32 -1.85
CA LYS A 139 13.04 27.08 -3.08
C LYS A 139 12.86 25.67 -3.63
N ALA A 140 12.78 24.66 -2.76
CA ALA A 140 12.54 23.29 -3.17
C ALA A 140 11.15 23.13 -3.82
N ILE A 141 10.12 23.74 -3.23
CA ILE A 141 8.74 23.73 -3.76
C ILE A 141 8.70 24.46 -5.11
N ASP A 142 9.29 25.65 -5.22
CA ASP A 142 9.27 26.45 -6.45
C ASP A 142 10.01 25.76 -7.60
N LYS A 143 11.18 25.18 -7.33
CA LYS A 143 11.90 24.37 -8.32
C LYS A 143 11.08 23.18 -8.80
N THR A 144 10.38 22.50 -7.87
CA THR A 144 9.52 21.36 -8.21
C THR A 144 8.36 21.79 -9.08
N LYS A 145 7.66 22.89 -8.72
CA LYS A 145 6.57 23.45 -9.52
C LYS A 145 7.02 23.85 -10.93
N SER A 146 8.17 24.50 -11.05
CA SER A 146 8.75 24.85 -12.35
C SER A 146 9.05 23.59 -13.18
N TYR A 147 9.69 22.60 -12.60
CA TYR A 147 9.97 21.32 -13.27
C TYR A 147 8.71 20.62 -13.76
N LEU A 148 7.67 20.53 -12.90
CA LEU A 148 6.40 19.90 -13.27
C LEU A 148 5.73 20.64 -14.44
N LYS A 149 5.74 21.98 -14.40
CA LYS A 149 5.19 22.81 -15.47
C LYS A 149 5.95 22.66 -16.80
N GLU A 150 7.27 22.71 -16.75
CA GLU A 150 8.15 22.57 -17.94
C GLU A 150 7.99 21.21 -18.61
N ASN A 151 7.72 20.16 -17.84
CA ASN A 151 7.59 18.80 -18.34
C ASN A 151 6.12 18.36 -18.55
N ASN A 152 5.14 19.27 -18.39
CA ASN A 152 3.71 18.99 -18.52
C ASN A 152 3.25 17.83 -17.60
N LEU A 153 3.74 17.78 -16.37
CA LEU A 153 3.42 16.75 -15.38
C LEU A 153 2.41 17.30 -14.36
N ASP A 154 1.27 16.61 -14.20
CA ASP A 154 0.29 16.89 -13.15
C ASP A 154 0.49 15.94 -11.97
N LEU A 155 1.52 16.18 -11.16
CA LEU A 155 1.83 15.36 -9.99
C LEU A 155 1.64 16.15 -8.70
N LYS A 156 1.06 15.46 -7.71
CA LYS A 156 0.91 16.01 -6.35
C LYS A 156 2.26 16.13 -5.66
N ILE A 157 2.46 17.24 -4.94
CA ILE A 157 3.67 17.52 -4.17
C ILE A 157 3.41 17.23 -2.69
N ILE A 158 4.24 16.40 -2.09
CA ILE A 158 4.28 16.12 -0.66
C ILE A 158 5.59 16.68 -0.13
N VAL A 159 5.53 17.35 1.01
CA VAL A 159 6.71 17.92 1.67
C VAL A 159 6.84 17.32 3.06
N GLU A 160 8.00 16.77 3.37
CA GLU A 160 8.36 16.27 4.69
C GLU A 160 8.79 17.46 5.58
N ALA A 161 8.27 17.53 6.79
CA ALA A 161 8.59 18.56 7.76
C ALA A 161 9.23 17.95 9.01
N ARG A 162 10.33 18.54 9.46
CA ARG A 162 11.12 18.10 10.63
C ARG A 162 10.69 18.77 11.93
N ASP A 163 10.02 19.92 11.82
CA ASP A 163 9.57 20.73 12.95
C ASP A 163 8.36 21.63 12.61
N LEU A 164 7.82 22.31 13.63
CA LEU A 164 6.68 23.19 13.50
C LEU A 164 6.97 24.45 12.65
N ASP A 165 8.21 24.92 12.59
CA ASP A 165 8.55 26.11 11.80
C ASP A 165 8.64 25.78 10.32
N GLU A 166 9.10 24.56 9.98
CA GLU A 166 9.01 24.01 8.63
C GLU A 166 7.54 23.87 8.20
N ILE A 167 6.66 23.35 9.06
CA ILE A 167 5.20 23.27 8.78
C ILE A 167 4.64 24.66 8.47
N LYS A 168 4.92 25.68 9.31
CA LYS A 168 4.49 27.06 9.08
C LYS A 168 4.99 27.61 7.73
N THR A 169 6.21 27.25 7.35
CA THR A 169 6.79 27.66 6.06
C THR A 169 6.10 26.98 4.89
N ILE A 170 5.84 25.65 5.00
CA ILE A 170 5.13 24.89 3.97
C ILE A 170 3.69 25.43 3.79
N LEU A 171 2.99 25.74 4.89
CA LEU A 171 1.62 26.25 4.84
C LEU A 171 1.48 27.61 4.14
N LYS A 172 2.57 28.38 4.06
CA LYS A 172 2.62 29.66 3.29
C LYS A 172 2.86 29.43 1.79
N SER A 173 3.18 28.21 1.39
CA SER A 173 3.49 27.87 0.00
C SER A 173 2.30 27.24 -0.70
N ASP A 174 1.96 27.72 -1.89
CA ASP A 174 0.89 27.15 -2.72
C ASP A 174 1.33 25.87 -3.42
N GLY A 175 0.35 24.99 -3.72
CA GLY A 175 0.56 23.80 -4.55
C GLY A 175 1.09 22.58 -3.80
N VAL A 176 1.19 22.62 -2.48
CA VAL A 176 1.50 21.45 -1.64
C VAL A 176 0.22 20.68 -1.37
N TYR A 177 0.21 19.41 -1.74
CA TYR A 177 -0.93 18.53 -1.53
C TYR A 177 -1.01 17.97 -0.11
N ARG A 178 0.15 17.66 0.51
CA ARG A 178 0.21 17.06 1.84
C ARG A 178 1.54 17.40 2.53
N ILE A 179 1.47 17.61 3.83
CA ILE A 179 2.65 17.70 4.70
C ILE A 179 2.82 16.33 5.37
N LEU A 180 4.02 15.78 5.35
CA LEU A 180 4.41 14.59 6.08
C LEU A 180 5.24 15.03 7.29
N ILE A 181 4.70 14.87 8.50
CA ILE A 181 5.44 15.13 9.74
C ILE A 181 6.34 13.93 10.05
N ASP A 182 7.63 14.19 10.27
CA ASP A 182 8.63 13.15 10.49
C ASP A 182 9.21 13.23 11.90
N ASN A 183 9.16 12.11 12.62
CA ASN A 183 9.72 11.97 13.99
C ASN A 183 9.21 12.97 15.04
N PHE A 184 7.98 13.47 14.87
CA PHE A 184 7.35 14.33 15.89
C PHE A 184 7.00 13.54 17.15
N ASN A 185 7.13 14.18 18.31
CA ASN A 185 6.58 13.68 19.54
C ASN A 185 5.06 13.92 19.63
N TYR A 186 4.41 13.37 20.68
CA TYR A 186 2.95 13.49 20.81
C TYR A 186 2.47 14.93 21.05
N GLU A 187 3.24 15.75 21.76
CA GLU A 187 2.84 17.13 22.08
C GLU A 187 2.89 18.00 20.83
N ASP A 188 3.97 17.91 20.05
CA ASP A 188 4.10 18.65 18.80
C ASP A 188 3.11 18.18 17.75
N THR A 189 2.70 16.90 17.79
CA THR A 189 1.69 16.37 16.85
C THR A 189 0.29 16.88 17.16
N LYS A 190 -0.01 17.32 18.37
CA LYS A 190 -1.33 17.89 18.76
C LYS A 190 -1.45 19.39 18.48
N THR A 191 -0.33 20.09 18.30
CA THR A 191 -0.28 21.53 18.02
C THR A 191 -0.66 21.81 16.58
#